data_75b4e7668282f76fd3b0480763bf1178
#
_entry.id   75b4e7668282f76fd3b0480763bf1178
#
_cell.length_a   1.000
_cell.length_b   1.000
_cell.length_c   1.000
_cell.angle_alpha   90.00
_cell.angle_beta   90.00
_cell.angle_gamma   90.00
#
_symmetry.space_group_name_H-M   'P 1'
#
loop_
_entity.id
_entity.type
_entity.pdbx_description
1 polymer ?
#
loop_
_entity_poly.entity_id
_entity_poly.type
_entity_poly.pdbx_seq_one_letter_code
_entity_poly.pdbx_strand_id
1 'polypeptide(L)'
;MLGRLPPAEVSLRELSRQVGLAKSNVVRYFPTREAVFLAVLTEDWDSWLSAVEAALPRADARRRPHARHELVASAIAETLSKHPRFCDLLVACQTVLEHNVPVETARAFKAAALSRLNRLAGLVRSQLPELGDAESFEFAGLVWAFVAGAWPMAHPAPVMATVLAEPQFAPLRVDFTTATRRMLTVVLDGLMTATE
;
A
#
# COMPACT_ATOMS: atom_id res chain seq x y z
N MET A 1 -2.26 4.25 17.88
CA MET A 1 -3.53 4.95 17.75
C MET A 1 -4.06 4.91 16.33
N LEU A 2 -3.27 5.21 15.33
CA LEU A 2 -3.66 5.00 13.92
C LEU A 2 -4.06 3.55 13.60
N GLY A 3 -3.77 2.59 14.45
CA GLY A 3 -4.27 1.21 14.39
C GLY A 3 -5.54 0.93 15.23
N ARG A 4 -6.17 1.97 15.83
CA ARG A 4 -7.39 1.83 16.64
C ARG A 4 -8.56 2.69 16.17
N LEU A 5 -8.30 3.77 15.43
CA LEU A 5 -9.31 4.67 14.89
C LEU A 5 -9.02 4.97 13.42
N PRO A 6 -10.06 5.00 12.57
CA PRO A 6 -9.92 5.43 11.17
C PRO A 6 -9.34 6.85 11.08
N PRO A 7 -8.52 7.17 10.06
CA PRO A 7 -7.96 8.51 9.87
C PRO A 7 -9.00 9.62 9.87
N ALA A 8 -10.23 9.34 9.42
CA ALA A 8 -11.35 10.29 9.41
C ALA A 8 -11.78 10.74 10.83
N GLU A 9 -11.60 9.91 11.84
CA GLU A 9 -12.03 10.16 13.22
C GLU A 9 -10.95 10.81 14.09
N VAL A 10 -9.70 10.85 13.63
CA VAL A 10 -8.57 11.41 14.41
C VAL A 10 -8.45 12.90 14.18
N SER A 11 -8.62 13.71 15.23
CA SER A 11 -8.46 15.16 15.17
C SER A 11 -6.98 15.60 15.23
N LEU A 12 -6.68 16.79 14.67
CA LEU A 12 -5.35 17.39 14.77
C LEU A 12 -4.91 17.60 16.23
N ARG A 13 -5.87 17.88 17.13
CA ARG A 13 -5.61 18.04 18.57
C ARG A 13 -5.16 16.71 19.21
N GLU A 14 -5.78 15.63 18.79
CA GLU A 14 -5.45 14.28 19.26
C GLU A 14 -4.07 13.84 18.75
N LEU A 15 -3.78 14.10 17.47
CA LEU A 15 -2.44 13.87 16.90
C LEU A 15 -1.37 14.66 17.65
N SER A 16 -1.58 15.96 17.89
CA SER A 16 -0.63 16.82 18.62
C SER A 16 -0.34 16.29 20.03
N ARG A 17 -1.37 15.85 20.74
CA ARG A 17 -1.25 15.27 22.10
C ARG A 17 -0.38 14.02 22.11
N GLN A 18 -0.48 13.18 21.09
CA GLN A 18 0.25 11.91 21.02
C GLN A 18 1.72 12.07 20.66
N VAL A 19 2.04 13.03 19.77
CA VAL A 19 3.45 13.34 19.45
C VAL A 19 4.11 14.25 20.51
N GLY A 20 3.40 14.60 21.59
CA GLY A 20 3.95 15.44 22.65
C GLY A 20 4.27 16.88 22.21
N LEU A 21 3.71 17.33 21.08
CA LEU A 21 3.91 18.66 20.54
C LEU A 21 2.69 19.55 20.80
N ALA A 22 2.92 20.83 21.10
CA ALA A 22 1.84 21.79 21.14
C ALA A 22 1.16 21.87 19.77
N LYS A 23 -0.19 22.01 19.73
CA LYS A 23 -0.96 22.13 18.50
C LYS A 23 -0.40 23.21 17.55
N SER A 24 0.06 24.33 18.11
CA SER A 24 0.70 25.43 17.37
C SER A 24 1.96 25.01 16.61
N ASN A 25 2.75 24.09 17.17
CA ASN A 25 3.94 23.58 16.50
C ASN A 25 3.58 22.63 15.33
N VAL A 26 2.57 21.77 15.51
CA VAL A 26 2.11 20.87 14.43
C VAL A 26 1.51 21.70 13.28
N VAL A 27 0.66 22.69 13.58
CA VAL A 27 0.04 23.57 12.57
C VAL A 27 1.08 24.42 11.82
N ARG A 28 2.22 24.73 12.44
CA ARG A 28 3.30 25.47 11.78
C ARG A 28 3.93 24.69 10.63
N TYR A 29 4.01 23.37 10.74
CA TYR A 29 4.65 22.48 9.74
C TYR A 29 3.63 21.81 8.81
N PHE A 30 2.40 21.63 9.27
CA PHE A 30 1.34 20.96 8.51
C PHE A 30 0.09 21.82 8.48
N PRO A 31 -0.29 22.35 7.30
CA PRO A 31 -1.43 23.26 7.18
C PRO A 31 -2.77 22.60 7.51
N THR A 32 -2.88 21.29 7.33
CA THR A 32 -4.11 20.52 7.60
C THR A 32 -3.79 19.19 8.30
N ARG A 33 -4.80 18.58 8.91
CA ARG A 33 -4.70 17.23 9.46
C ARG A 33 -4.31 16.20 8.40
N GLU A 34 -4.89 16.33 7.23
CA GLU A 34 -4.65 15.47 6.07
C GLU A 34 -3.19 15.54 5.63
N ALA A 35 -2.58 16.72 5.67
CA ALA A 35 -1.14 16.88 5.37
C ALA A 35 -0.26 16.05 6.34
N VAL A 36 -0.62 15.97 7.62
CA VAL A 36 0.07 15.10 8.59
C VAL A 36 -0.07 13.63 8.19
N PHE A 37 -1.28 13.19 7.84
CA PHE A 37 -1.50 11.80 7.43
C PHE A 37 -0.77 11.44 6.14
N LEU A 38 -0.71 12.35 5.17
CA LEU A 38 0.08 12.13 3.94
C LEU A 38 1.57 12.01 4.23
N ALA A 39 2.11 12.78 5.19
CA ALA A 39 3.49 12.64 5.62
C ALA A 39 3.75 11.29 6.29
N VAL A 40 2.86 10.84 7.20
CA VAL A 40 2.95 9.52 7.83
C VAL A 40 2.83 8.40 6.80
N LEU A 41 1.90 8.51 5.83
CA LEU A 41 1.77 7.56 4.72
C LEU A 41 3.07 7.46 3.94
N THR A 42 3.73 8.59 3.69
CA THR A 42 4.99 8.65 2.97
C THR A 42 6.12 7.91 3.72
N GLU A 43 6.22 8.08 5.04
CA GLU A 43 7.20 7.38 5.88
C GLU A 43 6.90 5.87 5.97
N ASP A 44 5.63 5.50 6.13
CA ASP A 44 5.22 4.09 6.16
C ASP A 44 5.48 3.40 4.83
N TRP A 45 5.33 4.12 3.72
CA TRP A 45 5.65 3.60 2.39
C TRP A 45 7.14 3.29 2.24
N ASP A 46 8.02 4.18 2.71
CA ASP A 46 9.46 3.92 2.71
C ASP A 46 9.84 2.73 3.58
N SER A 47 9.21 2.62 4.76
CA SER A 47 9.38 1.47 5.66
C SER A 47 8.95 0.16 4.98
N TRP A 48 7.77 0.16 4.33
CA TRP A 48 7.29 -1.01 3.61
C TRP A 48 8.19 -1.37 2.42
N LEU A 49 8.64 -0.42 1.61
CA LEU A 49 9.55 -0.69 0.49
C LEU A 49 10.88 -1.30 0.97
N SER A 50 11.37 -0.85 2.12
CA SER A 50 12.57 -1.44 2.72
C SER A 50 12.33 -2.88 3.20
N ALA A 51 11.11 -3.16 3.71
CA ALA A 51 10.72 -4.52 4.07
C ALA A 51 10.56 -5.44 2.84
N VAL A 52 10.03 -4.92 1.72
CA VAL A 52 9.97 -5.65 0.44
C VAL A 52 11.38 -5.99 -0.04
N GLU A 53 12.28 -5.00 -0.06
CA GLU A 53 13.67 -5.18 -0.46
C GLU A 53 14.38 -6.26 0.37
N ALA A 54 14.17 -6.26 1.68
CA ALA A 54 14.73 -7.26 2.58
C ALA A 54 14.11 -8.66 2.42
N ALA A 55 12.83 -8.74 2.00
CA ALA A 55 12.12 -9.99 1.79
C ALA A 55 12.42 -10.64 0.43
N LEU A 56 12.85 -9.86 -0.56
CA LEU A 56 13.20 -10.37 -1.88
C LEU A 56 14.51 -11.19 -1.79
N PRO A 57 14.54 -12.43 -2.30
CA PRO A 57 15.76 -13.22 -2.35
C PRO A 57 16.73 -12.62 -3.38
N ARG A 58 17.98 -13.13 -3.39
CA ARG A 58 18.88 -12.84 -4.52
C ARG A 58 18.25 -13.35 -5.82
N ALA A 59 18.27 -12.53 -6.86
CA ALA A 59 17.76 -12.89 -8.17
C ALA A 59 18.46 -14.16 -8.68
N ASP A 60 17.65 -15.13 -9.13
CA ASP A 60 18.12 -16.40 -9.68
C ASP A 60 17.45 -16.65 -11.04
N ALA A 61 18.16 -16.35 -12.11
CA ALA A 61 17.71 -16.54 -13.48
C ALA A 61 17.44 -18.02 -13.86
N ARG A 62 17.93 -19.00 -13.05
CA ARG A 62 17.69 -20.43 -13.30
C ARG A 62 16.27 -20.85 -12.88
N ARG A 63 15.56 -20.04 -12.07
CA ARG A 63 14.19 -20.33 -11.69
C ARG A 63 13.27 -20.12 -12.89
N ARG A 64 12.22 -20.95 -12.97
CA ARG A 64 11.16 -20.77 -13.97
C ARG A 64 10.51 -19.39 -13.81
N PRO A 65 10.09 -18.71 -14.90
CA PRO A 65 9.48 -17.39 -14.82
C PRO A 65 8.35 -17.31 -13.81
N HIS A 66 7.35 -18.17 -13.91
CA HIS A 66 6.21 -18.21 -12.99
C HIS A 66 6.64 -18.35 -11.50
N ALA A 67 7.66 -19.14 -11.19
CA ALA A 67 8.18 -19.27 -9.81
C ALA A 67 8.85 -17.99 -9.32
N ARG A 68 9.40 -17.15 -10.22
CA ARG A 68 9.92 -15.82 -9.87
C ARG A 68 8.78 -14.82 -9.63
N HIS A 69 7.71 -14.90 -10.44
CA HIS A 69 6.50 -14.10 -10.24
C HIS A 69 5.87 -14.38 -8.87
N GLU A 70 5.72 -15.66 -8.51
CA GLU A 70 5.21 -16.06 -7.19
C GLU A 70 6.08 -15.55 -6.03
N LEU A 71 7.42 -15.55 -6.17
CA LEU A 71 8.32 -15.01 -5.15
C LEU A 71 8.13 -13.51 -4.94
N VAL A 72 8.07 -12.73 -6.02
CA VAL A 72 7.82 -11.29 -5.97
C VAL A 72 6.45 -11.01 -5.35
N ALA A 73 5.41 -11.70 -5.83
CA ALA A 73 4.05 -11.57 -5.34
C ALA A 73 3.94 -11.93 -3.84
N SER A 74 4.62 -13.00 -3.40
CA SER A 74 4.64 -13.41 -1.99
C SER A 74 5.34 -12.38 -1.11
N ALA A 75 6.53 -11.91 -1.50
CA ALA A 75 7.26 -10.89 -0.76
C ALA A 75 6.42 -9.61 -0.55
N ILE A 76 5.74 -9.14 -1.61
CA ILE A 76 4.86 -7.98 -1.54
C ILE A 76 3.65 -8.26 -0.63
N ALA A 77 2.94 -9.36 -0.83
CA ALA A 77 1.74 -9.69 -0.07
C ALA A 77 2.01 -9.87 1.44
N GLU A 78 3.08 -10.60 1.79
CA GLU A 78 3.46 -10.86 3.17
C GLU A 78 3.98 -9.61 3.88
N THR A 79 4.69 -8.73 3.17
CA THR A 79 5.14 -7.47 3.77
C THR A 79 3.99 -6.49 3.95
N LEU A 80 3.04 -6.40 3.00
CA LEU A 80 1.82 -5.58 3.16
C LEU A 80 1.01 -6.00 4.38
N SER A 81 0.80 -7.31 4.60
CA SER A 81 0.05 -7.81 5.76
C SER A 81 0.68 -7.44 7.11
N LYS A 82 1.98 -7.19 7.13
CA LYS A 82 2.73 -6.73 8.32
C LYS A 82 2.76 -5.21 8.48
N HIS A 83 2.20 -4.46 7.50
CA HIS A 83 2.14 -2.99 7.51
C HIS A 83 0.68 -2.48 7.48
N PRO A 84 -0.17 -2.86 8.45
CA PRO A 84 -1.59 -2.52 8.44
C PRO A 84 -1.83 -1.01 8.41
N ARG A 85 -1.04 -0.21 9.14
CA ARG A 85 -1.17 1.26 9.15
C ARG A 85 -0.92 1.86 7.77
N PHE A 86 0.06 1.35 7.03
CA PHE A 86 0.30 1.75 5.65
C PHE A 86 -0.93 1.48 4.77
N CYS A 87 -1.50 0.27 4.87
CA CYS A 87 -2.69 -0.10 4.10
C CYS A 87 -3.91 0.75 4.47
N ASP A 88 -4.15 1.02 5.76
CA ASP A 88 -5.24 1.89 6.23
C ASP A 88 -5.11 3.32 5.69
N LEU A 89 -3.91 3.89 5.73
CA LEU A 89 -3.64 5.23 5.21
C LEU A 89 -3.73 5.29 3.69
N LEU A 90 -3.32 4.23 3.00
CA LEU A 90 -3.43 4.11 1.55
C LEU A 90 -4.90 4.13 1.11
N VAL A 91 -5.78 3.38 1.79
CA VAL A 91 -7.23 3.41 1.55
C VAL A 91 -7.79 4.81 1.80
N ALA A 92 -7.43 5.45 2.91
CA ALA A 92 -7.91 6.78 3.26
C ALA A 92 -7.38 7.86 2.32
N CYS A 93 -6.22 7.66 1.70
CA CYS A 93 -5.58 8.64 0.83
C CYS A 93 -6.51 9.11 -0.28
N GLN A 94 -7.07 8.18 -1.04
CA GLN A 94 -7.90 8.50 -2.21
C GLN A 94 -9.29 9.04 -1.84
N THR A 95 -9.83 8.63 -0.70
CA THR A 95 -11.21 8.96 -0.32
C THR A 95 -11.34 10.20 0.55
N VAL A 96 -10.32 10.53 1.33
CA VAL A 96 -10.38 11.61 2.33
C VAL A 96 -9.17 12.53 2.27
N LEU A 97 -7.94 11.99 2.24
CA LEU A 97 -6.76 12.79 2.51
C LEU A 97 -6.41 13.75 1.38
N GLU A 98 -6.60 13.35 0.13
CA GLU A 98 -6.28 14.18 -1.04
C GLU A 98 -7.27 15.34 -1.26
N HIS A 99 -8.48 15.30 -0.67
CA HIS A 99 -9.53 16.30 -0.90
C HIS A 99 -9.33 17.60 -0.09
N ASN A 100 -8.62 17.52 1.05
CA ASN A 100 -8.57 18.62 2.01
C ASN A 100 -7.13 19.11 2.27
N VAL A 101 -6.31 19.15 1.23
CA VAL A 101 -4.94 19.65 1.32
C VAL A 101 -4.69 20.78 0.31
N PRO A 102 -3.79 21.73 0.61
CA PRO A 102 -3.33 22.72 -0.36
C PRO A 102 -2.69 22.07 -1.58
N VAL A 103 -2.81 22.69 -2.74
CA VAL A 103 -2.24 22.20 -4.01
C VAL A 103 -0.75 21.89 -3.91
N GLU A 104 0.01 22.71 -3.18
CA GLU A 104 1.45 22.46 -3.00
C GLU A 104 1.73 21.19 -2.18
N THR A 105 0.91 20.93 -1.15
CA THR A 105 0.99 19.67 -0.39
C THR A 105 0.65 18.47 -1.27
N ALA A 106 -0.41 18.58 -2.09
CA ALA A 106 -0.80 17.53 -3.02
C ALA A 106 0.31 17.28 -4.07
N ARG A 107 0.91 18.34 -4.62
CA ARG A 107 2.02 18.23 -5.57
C ARG A 107 3.23 17.53 -4.96
N ALA A 108 3.65 17.93 -3.75
CA ALA A 108 4.75 17.31 -3.03
C ALA A 108 4.48 15.83 -2.75
N PHE A 109 3.26 15.49 -2.34
CA PHE A 109 2.84 14.12 -2.11
C PHE A 109 2.88 13.28 -3.41
N LYS A 110 2.35 13.80 -4.52
CA LYS A 110 2.38 13.08 -5.81
C LYS A 110 3.80 12.88 -6.34
N ALA A 111 4.69 13.85 -6.16
CA ALA A 111 6.12 13.68 -6.49
C ALA A 111 6.77 12.58 -5.63
N ALA A 112 6.47 12.57 -4.34
CA ALA A 112 6.93 11.55 -3.42
C ALA A 112 6.36 10.16 -3.77
N ALA A 113 5.09 10.07 -4.15
CA ALA A 113 4.44 8.84 -4.59
C ALA A 113 5.07 8.30 -5.87
N LEU A 114 5.31 9.16 -6.86
CA LEU A 114 5.99 8.79 -8.10
C LEU A 114 7.37 8.18 -7.84
N SER A 115 8.17 8.77 -6.97
CA SER A 115 9.48 8.24 -6.58
C SER A 115 9.38 6.84 -5.97
N ARG A 116 8.36 6.58 -5.13
CA ARG A 116 8.17 5.29 -4.46
C ARG A 116 7.62 4.21 -5.39
N LEU A 117 6.74 4.58 -6.31
CA LEU A 117 6.30 3.67 -7.37
C LEU A 117 7.48 3.25 -8.26
N ASN A 118 8.35 4.19 -8.64
CA ASN A 118 9.57 3.88 -9.37
C ASN A 118 10.54 2.98 -8.57
N ARG A 119 10.65 3.19 -7.23
CA ARG A 119 11.46 2.30 -6.37
C ARG A 119 10.89 0.89 -6.35
N LEU A 120 9.56 0.72 -6.21
CA LEU A 120 8.93 -0.60 -6.28
C LEU A 120 9.16 -1.26 -7.63
N ALA A 121 8.94 -0.52 -8.73
CA ALA A 121 9.21 -0.99 -10.09
C ALA A 121 10.66 -1.47 -10.26
N GLY A 122 11.63 -0.73 -9.73
CA GLY A 122 13.04 -1.11 -9.72
C GLY A 122 13.33 -2.39 -8.93
N LEU A 123 12.69 -2.57 -7.76
CA LEU A 123 12.80 -3.81 -6.97
C LEU A 123 12.23 -5.01 -7.73
N VAL A 124 11.09 -4.85 -8.40
CA VAL A 124 10.48 -5.90 -9.22
C VAL A 124 11.38 -6.26 -10.40
N ARG A 125 11.91 -5.27 -11.13
CA ARG A 125 12.83 -5.53 -12.25
C ARG A 125 14.14 -6.17 -11.82
N SER A 126 14.62 -5.92 -10.62
CA SER A 126 15.79 -6.63 -10.10
C SER A 126 15.59 -8.15 -10.02
N GLN A 127 14.33 -8.61 -9.88
CA GLN A 127 13.95 -10.03 -9.87
C GLN A 127 13.51 -10.53 -11.24
N LEU A 128 12.94 -9.64 -12.06
CA LEU A 128 12.32 -9.93 -13.37
C LEU A 128 12.91 -8.95 -14.40
N PRO A 129 14.20 -9.13 -14.81
CA PRO A 129 14.88 -8.19 -15.70
C PRO A 129 14.27 -8.14 -17.11
N GLU A 130 13.49 -9.14 -17.49
CA GLU A 130 12.72 -9.19 -18.72
C GLU A 130 11.48 -8.29 -18.71
N LEU A 131 11.03 -7.81 -17.56
CA LEU A 131 9.92 -6.86 -17.44
C LEU A 131 10.44 -5.44 -17.77
N GLY A 132 9.84 -4.78 -18.74
CA GLY A 132 10.21 -3.44 -19.16
C GLY A 132 9.94 -2.36 -18.09
N ASP A 133 10.41 -1.13 -18.35
CA ASP A 133 10.21 0.00 -17.46
C ASP A 133 8.74 0.37 -17.33
N ALA A 134 8.00 0.39 -18.44
CA ALA A 134 6.58 0.73 -18.48
C ALA A 134 5.74 -0.31 -17.71
N GLU A 135 5.94 -1.58 -17.99
CA GLU A 135 5.21 -2.70 -17.38
C GLU A 135 5.50 -2.80 -15.88
N SER A 136 6.75 -2.60 -15.47
CA SER A 136 7.11 -2.62 -14.05
C SER A 136 6.50 -1.45 -13.27
N PHE A 137 6.40 -0.28 -13.89
CA PHE A 137 5.72 0.88 -13.33
C PHE A 137 4.20 0.68 -13.26
N GLU A 138 3.61 0.12 -14.32
CA GLU A 138 2.20 -0.28 -14.36
C GLU A 138 1.89 -1.28 -13.24
N PHE A 139 2.72 -2.31 -13.09
CA PHE A 139 2.60 -3.27 -11.99
C PHE A 139 2.60 -2.58 -10.63
N ALA A 140 3.52 -1.64 -10.39
CA ALA A 140 3.57 -0.90 -9.13
C ALA A 140 2.29 -0.08 -8.87
N GLY A 141 1.71 0.51 -9.91
CA GLY A 141 0.42 1.20 -9.85
C GLY A 141 -0.75 0.24 -9.55
N LEU A 142 -0.74 -0.95 -10.15
CA LEU A 142 -1.76 -1.98 -9.91
C LEU A 142 -1.67 -2.54 -8.47
N VAL A 143 -0.47 -2.68 -7.88
CA VAL A 143 -0.32 -3.02 -6.45
C VAL A 143 -1.05 -1.99 -5.59
N TRP A 144 -0.83 -0.70 -5.83
CA TRP A 144 -1.49 0.38 -5.12
C TRP A 144 -3.02 0.29 -5.23
N ALA A 145 -3.54 0.19 -6.45
CA ALA A 145 -4.97 0.15 -6.72
C ALA A 145 -5.64 -1.07 -6.07
N PHE A 146 -4.99 -2.24 -6.14
CA PHE A 146 -5.52 -3.46 -5.55
C PHE A 146 -5.57 -3.38 -4.02
N VAL A 147 -4.52 -2.91 -3.37
CA VAL A 147 -4.49 -2.76 -1.91
C VAL A 147 -5.61 -1.83 -1.45
N ALA A 148 -5.83 -0.71 -2.14
CA ALA A 148 -6.91 0.24 -1.81
C ALA A 148 -8.30 -0.40 -1.83
N GLY A 149 -8.54 -1.36 -2.73
CA GLY A 149 -9.80 -2.10 -2.81
C GLY A 149 -9.87 -3.34 -1.90
N ALA A 150 -8.82 -4.14 -1.87
CA ALA A 150 -8.82 -5.44 -1.19
C ALA A 150 -8.66 -5.32 0.33
N TRP A 151 -7.91 -4.32 0.81
CA TRP A 151 -7.67 -4.15 2.24
C TRP A 151 -8.95 -3.98 3.07
N PRO A 152 -9.88 -3.04 2.72
CA PRO A 152 -11.14 -2.90 3.46
C PRO A 152 -12.07 -4.11 3.32
N MET A 153 -11.99 -4.87 2.23
CA MET A 153 -12.77 -6.10 2.07
C MET A 153 -12.29 -7.19 3.03
N ALA A 154 -10.99 -7.28 3.27
CA ALA A 154 -10.39 -8.23 4.21
C ALA A 154 -10.49 -7.78 5.67
N HIS A 155 -10.68 -6.47 5.92
CA HIS A 155 -10.79 -5.87 7.24
C HIS A 155 -12.11 -5.07 7.36
N PRO A 156 -13.27 -5.74 7.25
CA PRO A 156 -14.56 -5.10 7.24
C PRO A 156 -14.90 -4.48 8.61
N ALA A 157 -15.77 -3.47 8.59
CA ALA A 157 -16.33 -2.89 9.82
C ALA A 157 -17.01 -3.97 10.69
N PRO A 158 -17.08 -3.81 12.03
CA PRO A 158 -17.57 -4.84 12.94
C PRO A 158 -18.96 -5.42 12.59
N VAL A 159 -19.89 -4.57 12.12
CA VAL A 159 -21.22 -5.02 11.66
C VAL A 159 -21.10 -5.97 10.46
N MET A 160 -20.28 -5.63 9.48
CA MET A 160 -20.08 -6.48 8.30
C MET A 160 -19.30 -7.74 8.64
N ALA A 161 -18.34 -7.66 9.56
CA ALA A 161 -17.61 -8.84 10.05
C ALA A 161 -18.56 -9.86 10.70
N THR A 162 -19.56 -9.40 11.47
CA THR A 162 -20.59 -10.25 12.06
C THR A 162 -21.41 -10.97 10.98
N VAL A 163 -21.86 -10.27 9.95
CA VAL A 163 -22.61 -10.86 8.84
C VAL A 163 -21.75 -11.85 8.05
N LEU A 164 -20.52 -11.48 7.74
CA LEU A 164 -19.60 -12.35 7.01
C LEU A 164 -19.17 -13.60 7.80
N ALA A 165 -19.38 -13.63 9.13
CA ALA A 165 -19.14 -14.84 9.92
C ALA A 165 -20.17 -15.95 9.65
N GLU A 166 -21.35 -15.62 9.12
CA GLU A 166 -22.39 -16.60 8.81
C GLU A 166 -21.96 -17.54 7.66
N PRO A 167 -22.29 -18.85 7.71
CA PRO A 167 -21.78 -19.85 6.77
C PRO A 167 -22.09 -19.56 5.29
N GLN A 168 -23.27 -19.02 4.99
CA GLN A 168 -23.70 -18.73 3.61
C GLN A 168 -22.86 -17.63 2.95
N PHE A 169 -22.20 -16.78 3.74
CA PHE A 169 -21.34 -15.70 3.24
C PHE A 169 -19.86 -16.08 3.20
N ALA A 170 -19.50 -17.32 3.51
CA ALA A 170 -18.11 -17.79 3.46
C ALA A 170 -17.39 -17.47 2.13
N PRO A 171 -18.03 -17.59 0.93
CA PRO A 171 -17.40 -17.24 -0.34
C PRO A 171 -17.04 -15.75 -0.51
N LEU A 172 -17.61 -14.85 0.31
CA LEU A 172 -17.33 -13.43 0.27
C LEU A 172 -16.17 -12.99 1.18
N ARG A 173 -15.66 -13.92 2.00
CA ARG A 173 -14.52 -13.65 2.88
C ARG A 173 -13.24 -13.55 2.08
N VAL A 174 -12.49 -12.49 2.29
CA VAL A 174 -11.21 -12.26 1.63
C VAL A 174 -10.07 -12.49 2.63
N ASP A 175 -9.20 -13.45 2.34
CA ASP A 175 -7.88 -13.48 2.95
C ASP A 175 -6.94 -12.56 2.18
N PHE A 176 -6.54 -11.46 2.80
CA PHE A 176 -5.79 -10.39 2.15
C PHE A 176 -4.49 -10.90 1.52
N THR A 177 -3.71 -11.66 2.27
CA THR A 177 -2.39 -12.13 1.82
C THR A 177 -2.51 -13.07 0.63
N THR A 178 -3.43 -14.03 0.71
CA THR A 178 -3.66 -15.01 -0.37
C THR A 178 -4.22 -14.34 -1.62
N ALA A 179 -5.20 -13.45 -1.46
CA ALA A 179 -5.80 -12.72 -2.57
C ALA A 179 -4.78 -11.81 -3.27
N THR A 180 -3.98 -11.07 -2.48
CA THR A 180 -2.93 -10.18 -2.99
C THR A 180 -1.87 -10.98 -3.75
N ARG A 181 -1.32 -12.03 -3.15
CA ARG A 181 -0.34 -12.89 -3.83
C ARG A 181 -0.87 -13.41 -5.16
N ARG A 182 -2.08 -14.00 -5.16
CA ARG A 182 -2.68 -14.56 -6.38
C ARG A 182 -2.87 -13.50 -7.46
N MET A 183 -3.44 -12.34 -7.10
CA MET A 183 -3.66 -11.25 -8.05
C MET A 183 -2.35 -10.76 -8.65
N LEU A 184 -1.33 -10.52 -7.82
CA LEU A 184 -0.03 -10.02 -8.29
C LEU A 184 0.68 -11.02 -9.20
N THR A 185 0.57 -12.32 -8.91
CA THR A 185 1.11 -13.38 -9.80
C THR A 185 0.43 -13.34 -11.15
N VAL A 186 -0.91 -13.28 -11.20
CA VAL A 186 -1.68 -13.22 -12.44
C VAL A 186 -1.34 -11.96 -13.25
N VAL A 187 -1.17 -10.82 -12.59
CA VAL A 187 -0.78 -9.57 -13.26
C VAL A 187 0.62 -9.69 -13.87
N LEU A 188 1.59 -10.24 -13.13
CA LEU A 188 2.94 -10.45 -13.66
C LEU A 188 2.94 -11.42 -14.84
N ASP A 189 2.20 -12.53 -14.75
CA ASP A 189 2.06 -13.47 -15.86
C ASP A 189 1.47 -12.76 -17.09
N GLY A 190 0.44 -11.91 -16.92
CA GLY A 190 -0.21 -11.16 -18.00
C GLY A 190 0.70 -10.12 -18.64
N LEU A 191 1.43 -9.33 -17.85
CA LEU A 191 2.34 -8.30 -18.36
C LEU A 191 3.50 -8.90 -19.16
N MET A 192 3.99 -10.08 -18.77
CA MET A 192 5.05 -10.76 -19.50
C MET A 192 4.61 -11.32 -20.84
N THR A 193 3.36 -11.77 -20.97
CA THR A 193 2.81 -12.27 -22.24
C THR A 193 2.44 -11.17 -23.22
N ALA A 194 2.19 -9.95 -22.74
CA ALA A 194 1.86 -8.80 -23.59
C ALA A 194 3.10 -8.19 -24.30
N THR A 195 4.31 -8.60 -23.89
CA THR A 195 5.58 -8.06 -24.41
C THR A 195 6.15 -8.94 -25.54
N GLU A 196 5.56 -10.10 -25.83
CA GLU A 196 5.88 -10.98 -26.96
C GLU A 196 5.03 -10.61 -28.21
#